data_7819934faf216dfa3056c0e5a45a0b45
#
_entry.id   7819934faf216dfa3056c0e5a45a0b45
#
_cell.length_a   1.000
_cell.length_b   1.000
_cell.length_c   1.000
_cell.angle_alpha   90.00
_cell.angle_beta   90.00
_cell.angle_gamma   90.00
#
_symmetry.space_group_name_H-M   'P 1'
#
loop_
_entity.id
_entity.type
_entity.pdbx_description
1 polymer ?
#
loop_
_entity_poly.entity_id
_entity_poly.type
_entity_poly.pdbx_seq_one_letter_code
_entity_poly.pdbx_strand_id
1 'polypeptide(L)' 'MIVYKHKKTGNLYLKLDEAKNCTNANDGQQMVYYCEYGIENPKKFVRDKFEFLEKFEELKI' A
#
# COMPACT_ATOMS: atom_id res chain seq x y z
N MET A 1 1.70 4.55 -12.26
CA MET A 1 1.67 4.21 -10.83
C MET A 1 0.70 5.12 -10.11
N ILE A 2 0.09 4.64 -9.05
CA ILE A 2 -0.97 5.37 -8.37
C ILE A 2 -0.45 5.87 -7.03
N VAL A 3 -0.65 7.17 -6.77
CA VAL A 3 -0.28 7.78 -5.48
C VAL A 3 -1.47 7.71 -4.55
N TYR A 4 -1.22 7.30 -3.30
CA TYR A 4 -2.21 7.22 -2.24
C TYR A 4 -1.82 8.13 -1.09
N LYS A 5 -2.82 8.64 -0.39
CA LYS A 5 -2.62 9.44 0.83
C LYS A 5 -3.14 8.64 2.04
N HIS A 6 -2.32 8.55 3.08
CA HIS A 6 -2.77 7.96 4.34
C HIS A 6 -3.74 8.93 5.00
N LYS A 7 -4.97 8.48 5.24
CA LYS A 7 -6.05 9.37 5.70
C LYS A 7 -5.74 10.05 7.03
N LYS A 8 -5.12 9.32 7.94
CA LYS A 8 -4.85 9.82 9.29
C LYS A 8 -3.68 10.80 9.34
N THR A 9 -2.59 10.51 8.65
CA THR A 9 -1.36 11.30 8.73
C THR A 9 -1.20 12.30 7.59
N GLY A 10 -1.85 12.08 6.46
CA GLY A 10 -1.68 12.89 5.26
C GLY A 10 -0.43 12.57 4.46
N ASN A 11 0.37 11.60 4.91
CA ASN A 11 1.58 11.21 4.18
C ASN A 11 1.23 10.53 2.86
N LEU A 12 2.09 10.72 1.86
CA LEU A 12 1.87 10.18 0.53
C LEU A 12 2.68 8.91 0.31
N TYR A 13 2.09 7.98 -0.43
CA TYR A 13 2.68 6.68 -0.73
C TYR A 13 2.42 6.32 -2.18
N LEU A 14 3.29 5.49 -2.74
CA LEU A 14 3.18 5.01 -4.10
C LEU A 14 2.87 3.52 -4.07
N LYS A 15 1.74 3.14 -4.68
CA LYS A 15 1.40 1.73 -4.84
C LYS A 15 2.26 1.14 -5.93
N LEU A 16 3.02 0.11 -5.61
CA LEU A 16 3.94 -0.54 -6.54
C LEU A 16 3.28 -1.73 -7.23
N ASP A 17 2.61 -2.60 -6.45
CA ASP A 17 2.05 -3.82 -6.99
C ASP A 17 1.05 -4.43 -6.00
N GLU A 18 0.40 -5.51 -6.42
CA GLU A 18 -0.41 -6.36 -5.56
C GLU A 18 0.15 -7.77 -5.62
N ALA A 19 0.07 -8.49 -4.51
CA ALA A 19 0.59 -9.85 -4.41
C ALA A 19 -0.29 -10.67 -3.50
N LYS A 20 -0.22 -12.01 -3.66
CA LYS A 20 -0.90 -12.93 -2.76
C LYS A 20 0.02 -13.31 -1.61
N ASN A 21 -0.57 -13.39 -0.42
CA ASN A 21 0.10 -13.96 0.72
C ASN A 21 -0.04 -15.49 0.62
N CYS A 22 1.08 -16.19 0.55
CA CYS A 22 1.12 -17.64 0.41
C CYS A 22 1.52 -18.36 1.70
N THR A 23 1.41 -17.68 2.84
CA THR A 23 1.69 -18.34 4.13
C THR A 23 0.49 -19.19 4.55
N ASN A 24 0.73 -20.26 5.29
CA ASN A 24 -0.30 -21.21 5.68
C ASN A 24 -1.48 -20.57 6.40
N ALA A 25 -1.22 -19.60 7.25
CA ALA A 25 -2.27 -18.94 8.05
C ALA A 25 -3.13 -17.99 7.24
N ASN A 26 -2.58 -17.39 6.17
CA ASN A 26 -3.23 -16.34 5.41
C ASN A 26 -3.16 -16.60 3.90
N ASP A 27 -3.16 -17.86 3.50
CA ASP A 27 -3.05 -18.25 2.11
C ASP A 27 -4.17 -17.65 1.27
N GLY A 28 -3.82 -17.01 0.17
CA GLY A 28 -4.77 -16.37 -0.73
C GLY A 28 -5.13 -14.94 -0.36
N GLN A 29 -4.66 -14.43 0.77
CA GLN A 29 -4.89 -13.04 1.16
C GLN A 29 -4.23 -12.10 0.15
N GLN A 30 -4.98 -11.12 -0.35
CA GLN A 30 -4.44 -10.09 -1.26
C GLN A 30 -3.68 -9.04 -0.48
N MET A 31 -2.47 -8.74 -0.93
CA MET A 31 -1.60 -7.75 -0.30
C MET A 31 -1.29 -6.63 -1.26
N VAL A 32 -1.13 -5.42 -0.72
CA VAL A 32 -0.65 -4.25 -1.49
C VAL A 32 0.80 -4.00 -1.10
N TYR A 33 1.65 -3.89 -2.10
CA TYR A 33 3.06 -3.55 -1.97
C TYR A 33 3.21 -2.07 -2.31
N TYR A 34 3.72 -1.28 -1.38
CA TYR A 34 3.80 0.17 -1.55
C TYR A 34 5.04 0.73 -0.86
N CYS A 35 5.35 1.99 -1.18
CA CYS A 35 6.51 2.67 -0.60
C CYS A 35 6.18 4.13 -0.34
N GLU A 36 7.04 4.81 0.42
CA GLU A 36 6.94 6.25 0.61
C GLU A 36 7.10 6.96 -0.73
N TYR A 37 6.36 8.06 -0.93
CA TYR A 37 6.39 8.83 -2.16
C TYR A 37 7.19 10.10 -1.98
N GLY A 38 8.03 10.42 -2.98
CA GLY A 38 8.80 11.65 -3.00
C GLY A 38 10.05 11.65 -2.12
N ILE A 39 10.51 10.47 -1.72
CA ILE A 39 11.67 10.29 -0.86
C ILE A 39 12.70 9.44 -1.59
N GLU A 40 13.96 9.85 -1.52
CA GLU A 40 15.07 9.04 -2.02
C GLU A 40 15.27 7.84 -1.10
N ASN A 41 15.44 6.64 -1.66
CA ASN A 41 15.53 5.39 -0.90
C ASN A 41 14.32 5.15 0.00
N PRO A 42 13.11 5.13 -0.57
CA PRO A 42 11.90 5.01 0.24
C PRO A 42 11.80 3.65 0.92
N LYS A 43 11.23 3.64 2.11
CA LYS A 43 10.87 2.40 2.78
C LYS A 43 9.73 1.73 2.04
N LYS A 44 9.78 0.41 1.97
CA LYS A 44 8.77 -0.41 1.31
C LYS A 44 7.96 -1.17 2.34
N PHE A 45 6.67 -1.31 2.07
CA PHE A 45 5.72 -1.92 2.99
C PHE A 45 4.80 -2.86 2.25
N VAL A 46 4.22 -3.81 2.99
CA VAL A 46 3.09 -4.60 2.51
C VAL A 46 1.96 -4.47 3.53
N ARG A 47 0.72 -4.49 3.04
CA ARG A 47 -0.46 -4.39 3.89
C ARG A 47 -1.59 -5.17 3.22
N ASP A 48 -2.48 -5.75 4.02
CA ASP A 48 -3.71 -6.37 3.52
C ASP A 48 -4.47 -5.38 2.65
N LYS A 49 -4.96 -5.84 1.49
CA LYS A 49 -5.60 -4.97 0.51
C LYS A 49 -6.82 -4.24 1.08
N PHE A 50 -7.69 -4.93 1.80
CA PHE A 50 -8.88 -4.30 2.36
C PHE A 50 -8.52 -3.26 3.42
N GLU A 51 -7.54 -3.56 4.26
CA GLU A 51 -7.04 -2.60 5.24
C GLU A 51 -6.39 -1.40 4.56
N PHE A 52 -5.64 -1.64 3.48
CA PHE A 52 -5.03 -0.55 2.70
C PHE A 52 -6.11 0.39 2.16
N LEU A 53 -7.15 -0.16 1.54
CA LEU A 53 -8.23 0.65 0.96
C LEU A 53 -9.03 1.40 2.03
N GLU A 54 -9.08 0.86 3.25
CA GLU A 54 -9.74 1.52 4.36
C GLU A 54 -8.93 2.72 4.90
N LYS A 55 -7.60 2.58 4.96
CA LYS A 55 -6.72 3.57 5.59
C LYS A 55 -6.11 4.57 4.63
N PHE A 56 -6.14 4.29 3.34
CA PHE A 56 -5.53 5.15 2.32
C PHE A 56 -6.58 5.55 1.28
N GLU A 57 -6.39 6.72 0.68
CA GLU A 57 -7.24 7.13 -0.42
C GLU A 57 -6.38 7.43 -1.65
N GLU A 58 -6.89 7.04 -2.81
CA GLU A 58 -6.22 7.29 -4.07
C GLU A 58 -6.27 8.78 -4.39
N LEU A 59 -5.12 9.36 -4.75
CA LEU A 59 -5.09 10.73 -5.24
C LEU A 59 -5.27 10.71 -6.74
N LYS A 60 -6.37 11.28 -7.18
CA LYS A 60 -6.67 11.43 -8.61
C LYS A 60 -6.15 12.79 -9.04
N ILE A 61 -5.18 12.77 -9.91
CA ILE A 61 -4.55 13.97 -10.43
C ILE A 61 -5.04 14.20 -11.84
#